data_090ec2eeec65f3a6ef375856296c5d9d
#
_entry.id   090ec2eeec65f3a6ef375856296c5d9d
#
_cell.length_a   1.000
_cell.length_b   1.000
_cell.length_c   1.000
_cell.angle_alpha   90.00
_cell.angle_beta   90.00
_cell.angle_gamma   90.00
#
_symmetry.space_group_name_H-M   'P 1'
#
loop_
_entity.id
_entity.type
_entity.pdbx_description
1 polymer ?
#
loop_
_entity_poly.entity_id
_entity_poly.type
_entity_poly.pdbx_seq_one_letter_code
_entity_poly.pdbx_strand_id
1 'polypeptide(L)'
;MNSTAPPQGDIDDFRLSVESWLDENQPVLAPGYQGTGTLDEQMAQLAKVKRLAYGAGFMRMGWPERVGGLGGSSLMRAYLGEALTTRGLVEPGLYSMTEVLAPTMIDYASPELAAAMVPALLRGDETWCQGFSEPGSGSNLGSLSCRAVRTEEGWRVTGQKVWTSLAQYAQRCVLLTRTGTPESAHRGITALFADMDTPGITVRPIRTMHGVEEFCEVFFDDVAVPFARTLGEVGGGWSVAMDLLPYERSTSLWHRAAYLQRRLQGLLDAAPAGAIDPARLGEVTQLLYSFRARSRATQHRMANGEHLGPETSIDKVLLATAEQAVFDLVADTLTAEVTLGDDPDSERWRTEFLYSRAASIYGGSIEIQRNIIARRLLDLGNDR
;
A
#
# COMPACT_ATOMS: atom_id res chain seq x y z
N MET A 1 -2.84 -15.49 -21.38
CA MET A 1 -2.11 -16.73 -21.00
C MET A 1 -2.74 -17.22 -19.71
N ASN A 2 -3.33 -18.41 -19.70
CA ASN A 2 -3.93 -18.99 -18.49
C ASN A 2 -2.81 -19.32 -17.51
N SER A 3 -2.56 -18.43 -16.55
CA SER A 3 -1.75 -18.74 -15.37
C SER A 3 -2.62 -19.59 -14.45
N THR A 4 -2.55 -20.90 -14.59
CA THR A 4 -3.06 -21.79 -13.56
C THR A 4 -2.25 -21.53 -12.29
N ALA A 5 -2.93 -21.38 -11.15
CA ALA A 5 -2.26 -21.28 -9.86
C ALA A 5 -1.28 -22.47 -9.72
N PRO A 6 -0.05 -22.24 -9.19
CA PRO A 6 0.87 -23.32 -8.96
C PRO A 6 0.24 -24.36 -8.03
N PRO A 7 0.59 -25.65 -8.15
CA PRO A 7 0.11 -26.68 -7.25
C PRO A 7 0.35 -26.28 -5.80
N GLN A 8 -0.56 -26.63 -4.91
CA GLN A 8 -0.51 -26.21 -3.50
C GLN A 8 0.82 -26.60 -2.84
N GLY A 9 1.46 -27.70 -3.27
CA GLY A 9 2.79 -28.10 -2.81
C GLY A 9 3.88 -27.05 -3.03
N ASP A 10 3.88 -26.36 -4.17
CA ASP A 10 4.89 -25.32 -4.45
C ASP A 10 4.73 -24.10 -3.52
N ILE A 11 3.52 -23.79 -3.11
CA ILE A 11 3.24 -22.68 -2.18
C ILE A 11 3.64 -23.06 -0.76
N ASP A 12 3.33 -24.27 -0.31
CA ASP A 12 3.68 -24.75 1.02
C ASP A 12 5.20 -24.92 1.16
N ASP A 13 5.86 -25.44 0.15
CA ASP A 13 7.33 -25.54 0.11
C ASP A 13 7.97 -24.13 0.14
N PHE A 14 7.40 -23.18 -0.61
CA PHE A 14 7.85 -21.79 -0.56
C PHE A 14 7.69 -21.19 0.84
N ARG A 15 6.56 -21.40 1.50
CA ARG A 15 6.31 -20.91 2.87
C ARG A 15 7.33 -21.47 3.85
N LEU A 16 7.56 -22.79 3.82
CA LEU A 16 8.54 -23.44 4.69
C LEU A 16 9.95 -22.88 4.44
N SER A 17 10.32 -22.66 3.18
CA SER A 17 11.64 -22.09 2.85
C SER A 17 11.80 -20.64 3.31
N VAL A 18 10.72 -19.82 3.23
CA VAL A 18 10.71 -18.45 3.78
C VAL A 18 10.89 -18.46 5.28
N GLU A 19 10.14 -19.29 6.01
CA GLU A 19 10.25 -19.38 7.47
C GLU A 19 11.64 -19.82 7.92
N SER A 20 12.20 -20.89 7.29
CA SER A 20 13.56 -21.35 7.58
C SER A 20 14.60 -20.26 7.32
N TRP A 21 14.51 -19.58 6.18
CA TRP A 21 15.42 -18.49 5.84
C TRP A 21 15.33 -17.32 6.83
N LEU A 22 14.13 -16.96 7.26
CA LEU A 22 13.91 -15.90 8.24
C LEU A 22 14.49 -16.28 9.60
N ASP A 23 14.34 -17.53 10.06
CA ASP A 23 14.89 -18.02 11.31
C ASP A 23 16.42 -17.99 11.29
N GLU A 24 17.04 -18.47 10.22
CA GLU A 24 18.50 -18.50 10.06
C GLU A 24 19.11 -17.09 9.96
N ASN A 25 18.37 -16.12 9.40
CA ASN A 25 18.88 -14.78 9.14
C ASN A 25 18.36 -13.71 10.14
N GLN A 26 17.59 -14.07 11.15
CA GLN A 26 17.06 -13.15 12.15
C GLN A 26 18.13 -12.20 12.74
N PRO A 27 19.33 -12.66 13.11
CA PRO A 27 20.36 -11.78 13.67
C PRO A 27 20.86 -10.70 12.70
N VAL A 28 20.77 -10.97 11.39
CA VAL A 28 21.19 -10.02 10.35
C VAL A 28 20.02 -9.14 9.92
N LEU A 29 18.82 -9.70 9.82
CA LEU A 29 17.62 -8.99 9.37
C LEU A 29 17.22 -7.89 10.36
N ALA A 30 17.24 -8.17 11.65
CA ALA A 30 16.74 -7.25 12.66
C ALA A 30 17.59 -7.24 13.94
N PRO A 31 18.87 -6.82 13.90
CA PRO A 31 19.65 -6.71 15.12
C PRO A 31 19.11 -5.57 15.98
N GLY A 32 18.19 -5.89 16.91
CA GLY A 32 17.56 -4.92 17.81
C GLY A 32 16.38 -4.13 17.25
N TYR A 33 15.96 -4.35 16.00
CA TYR A 33 14.75 -3.73 15.46
C TYR A 33 13.50 -4.45 15.96
N GLN A 34 12.59 -3.69 16.58
CA GLN A 34 11.34 -4.19 17.20
C GLN A 34 10.07 -3.73 16.45
N GLY A 35 10.20 -3.24 15.21
CA GLY A 35 9.09 -2.59 14.50
C GLY A 35 8.73 -1.22 15.10
N THR A 36 9.68 -0.58 15.76
CA THR A 36 9.60 0.75 16.38
C THR A 36 10.72 1.61 15.82
N GLY A 37 10.67 2.91 16.08
CA GLY A 37 11.69 3.85 15.64
C GLY A 37 11.14 4.93 14.73
N THR A 38 12.02 5.84 14.34
CA THR A 38 11.70 6.93 13.42
C THR A 38 11.36 6.39 12.02
N LEU A 39 10.69 7.19 11.20
CA LEU A 39 10.37 6.81 9.83
C LEU A 39 11.66 6.54 9.01
N ASP A 40 12.75 7.28 9.25
CA ASP A 40 14.06 7.05 8.63
C ASP A 40 14.61 5.64 8.96
N GLU A 41 14.52 5.22 10.22
CA GLU A 41 14.94 3.90 10.66
C GLU A 41 14.07 2.80 10.05
N GLN A 42 12.77 3.02 9.96
CA GLN A 42 11.84 2.08 9.32
C GLN A 42 12.12 1.94 7.82
N MET A 43 12.40 3.05 7.12
CA MET A 43 12.77 3.03 5.69
C MET A 43 14.13 2.35 5.46
N ALA A 44 15.12 2.61 6.31
CA ALA A 44 16.41 1.93 6.25
C ALA A 44 16.27 0.42 6.50
N GLN A 45 15.46 0.03 7.47
CA GLN A 45 15.14 -1.38 7.76
C GLN A 45 14.44 -2.05 6.58
N LEU A 46 13.42 -1.39 5.99
CA LEU A 46 12.72 -1.89 4.80
C LEU A 46 13.70 -2.16 3.65
N ALA A 47 14.54 -1.18 3.33
CA ALA A 47 15.54 -1.31 2.25
C ALA A 47 16.51 -2.46 2.52
N LYS A 48 16.97 -2.63 3.76
CA LYS A 48 17.83 -3.72 4.18
C LYS A 48 17.18 -5.09 4.02
N VAL A 49 15.95 -5.25 4.53
CA VAL A 49 15.20 -6.52 4.44
C VAL A 49 14.93 -6.88 2.98
N LYS A 50 14.49 -5.93 2.17
CA LYS A 50 14.26 -6.14 0.72
C LYS A 50 15.55 -6.58 0.02
N ARG A 51 16.68 -5.94 0.28
CA ARG A 51 17.97 -6.28 -0.33
C ARG A 51 18.41 -7.69 0.01
N LEU A 52 18.31 -8.09 1.27
CA LEU A 52 18.67 -9.44 1.71
C LEU A 52 17.73 -10.49 1.12
N ALA A 53 16.41 -10.25 1.18
CA ALA A 53 15.42 -11.17 0.61
C ALA A 53 15.49 -11.23 -0.93
N TYR A 54 15.86 -10.13 -1.61
CA TYR A 54 16.11 -10.13 -3.06
C TYR A 54 17.36 -10.97 -3.42
N GLY A 55 18.45 -10.81 -2.66
CA GLY A 55 19.66 -11.61 -2.84
C GLY A 55 19.43 -13.10 -2.63
N ALA A 56 18.57 -13.46 -1.68
CA ALA A 56 18.13 -14.84 -1.43
C ALA A 56 17.06 -15.35 -2.43
N GLY A 57 16.56 -14.50 -3.32
CA GLY A 57 15.56 -14.83 -4.33
C GLY A 57 14.09 -14.62 -3.91
N PHE A 58 13.79 -14.53 -2.62
CA PHE A 58 12.40 -14.45 -2.11
C PHE A 58 11.63 -13.22 -2.64
N MET A 59 12.27 -12.04 -2.66
CA MET A 59 11.64 -10.82 -3.24
C MET A 59 11.45 -10.89 -4.77
N ARG A 60 12.00 -11.90 -5.43
CA ARG A 60 11.89 -12.11 -6.88
C ARG A 60 10.77 -13.11 -7.25
N MET A 61 10.31 -13.92 -6.30
CA MET A 61 9.22 -14.88 -6.51
C MET A 61 7.89 -14.16 -6.72
N GLY A 62 7.06 -14.70 -7.61
CA GLY A 62 5.76 -14.13 -7.97
C GLY A 62 5.82 -12.92 -8.92
N TRP A 63 7.00 -12.55 -9.42
CA TRP A 63 7.20 -11.49 -10.42
C TRP A 63 7.64 -12.06 -11.77
N PRO A 64 7.24 -11.44 -12.90
CA PRO A 64 7.65 -11.90 -14.22
C PRO A 64 9.18 -11.80 -14.42
N GLU A 65 9.74 -12.77 -15.17
CA GLU A 65 11.19 -12.80 -15.46
C GLU A 65 11.67 -11.53 -16.19
N ARG A 66 10.83 -10.95 -17.06
CA ARG A 66 11.15 -9.71 -17.80
C ARG A 66 11.48 -8.50 -16.93
N VAL A 67 11.11 -8.53 -15.65
CA VAL A 67 11.44 -7.49 -14.67
C VAL A 67 12.36 -7.99 -13.57
N GLY A 68 13.15 -9.03 -13.83
CA GLY A 68 14.10 -9.60 -12.88
C GLY A 68 13.48 -10.55 -11.84
N GLY A 69 12.22 -10.93 -12.02
CA GLY A 69 11.54 -11.94 -11.21
C GLY A 69 12.03 -13.37 -11.48
N LEU A 70 11.48 -14.33 -10.74
CA LEU A 70 11.70 -15.77 -10.87
C LEU A 70 10.42 -16.53 -11.25
N GLY A 71 9.37 -15.80 -11.63
CA GLY A 71 8.06 -16.41 -11.90
C GLY A 71 7.36 -16.88 -10.64
N GLY A 72 6.38 -17.76 -10.79
CA GLY A 72 5.56 -18.26 -9.70
C GLY A 72 4.29 -17.44 -9.47
N SER A 73 3.53 -17.80 -8.43
CA SER A 73 2.27 -17.17 -8.09
C SER A 73 2.46 -15.87 -7.30
N SER A 74 1.56 -14.91 -7.48
CA SER A 74 1.46 -13.72 -6.63
C SER A 74 1.18 -14.05 -5.15
N LEU A 75 0.69 -15.26 -4.84
CA LEU A 75 0.55 -15.76 -3.47
C LEU A 75 1.91 -15.82 -2.75
N MET A 76 3.00 -16.11 -3.46
CA MET A 76 4.33 -16.13 -2.86
C MET A 76 4.71 -14.76 -2.29
N ARG A 77 4.34 -13.68 -2.98
CA ARG A 77 4.55 -12.31 -2.50
C ARG A 77 3.69 -12.00 -1.28
N ALA A 78 2.43 -12.43 -1.29
CA ALA A 78 1.53 -12.24 -0.15
C ALA A 78 2.05 -12.98 1.10
N TYR A 79 2.51 -14.22 0.97
CA TYR A 79 3.09 -14.99 2.08
C TYR A 79 4.41 -14.40 2.59
N LEU A 80 5.30 -13.94 1.69
CA LEU A 80 6.53 -13.27 2.11
C LEU A 80 6.23 -12.02 2.94
N GLY A 81 5.35 -11.15 2.45
CA GLY A 81 4.96 -9.93 3.17
C GLY A 81 4.25 -10.24 4.49
N GLU A 82 3.43 -11.29 4.57
CA GLU A 82 2.82 -11.77 5.82
C GLU A 82 3.91 -12.19 6.82
N ALA A 83 4.88 -13.02 6.41
CA ALA A 83 5.94 -13.51 7.27
C ALA A 83 6.84 -12.36 7.80
N LEU A 84 7.21 -11.43 6.92
CA LEU A 84 7.99 -10.24 7.29
C LEU A 84 7.24 -9.36 8.29
N THR A 85 5.94 -9.10 8.04
CA THR A 85 5.08 -8.27 8.89
C THR A 85 4.81 -8.93 10.25
N THR A 86 4.51 -10.23 10.27
CA THR A 86 4.23 -10.99 11.50
C THR A 86 5.44 -11.03 12.41
N ARG A 87 6.65 -11.10 11.86
CA ARG A 87 7.91 -11.05 12.62
C ARG A 87 8.33 -9.62 13.00
N GLY A 88 7.59 -8.59 12.56
CA GLY A 88 7.90 -7.18 12.83
C GLY A 88 9.16 -6.68 12.13
N LEU A 89 9.54 -7.30 11.02
CA LEU A 89 10.71 -6.93 10.24
C LEU A 89 10.48 -5.71 9.34
N VAL A 90 9.21 -5.48 8.96
CA VAL A 90 8.77 -4.34 8.15
C VAL A 90 7.40 -3.84 8.59
N GLU A 91 7.13 -2.57 8.39
CA GLU A 91 5.79 -2.00 8.53
C GLU A 91 4.98 -2.25 7.25
N PRO A 92 3.73 -2.77 7.35
CA PRO A 92 2.96 -3.20 6.19
C PRO A 92 2.65 -2.06 5.22
N GLY A 93 2.41 -0.84 5.70
CA GLY A 93 2.15 0.33 4.87
C GLY A 93 3.34 0.68 3.96
N LEU A 94 4.55 0.63 4.52
CA LEU A 94 5.79 0.92 3.77
C LEU A 94 6.11 -0.20 2.76
N TYR A 95 5.97 -1.47 3.17
CA TYR A 95 6.24 -2.61 2.30
C TYR A 95 5.25 -2.70 1.13
N SER A 96 3.99 -2.39 1.38
CA SER A 96 2.89 -2.55 0.42
C SER A 96 3.01 -1.65 -0.81
N MET A 97 3.76 -0.54 -0.75
CA MET A 97 3.98 0.32 -1.92
C MET A 97 4.61 -0.45 -3.10
N THR A 98 5.44 -1.46 -2.82
CA THR A 98 6.00 -2.35 -3.84
C THR A 98 4.91 -3.15 -4.55
N GLU A 99 3.96 -3.68 -3.79
CA GLU A 99 2.86 -4.52 -4.28
C GLU A 99 1.80 -3.75 -5.08
N VAL A 100 1.77 -2.43 -4.92
CA VAL A 100 0.87 -1.53 -5.63
C VAL A 100 1.53 -0.98 -6.91
N LEU A 101 2.75 -0.49 -6.80
CA LEU A 101 3.38 0.28 -7.88
C LEU A 101 4.13 -0.60 -8.91
N ALA A 102 4.72 -1.73 -8.48
CA ALA A 102 5.38 -2.62 -9.42
C ALA A 102 4.41 -3.25 -10.44
N PRO A 103 3.22 -3.78 -10.07
CA PRO A 103 2.24 -4.25 -11.05
C PRO A 103 1.82 -3.17 -12.03
N THR A 104 1.55 -1.95 -11.55
CA THR A 104 1.17 -0.82 -12.41
C THR A 104 2.24 -0.52 -13.46
N MET A 105 3.51 -0.54 -13.08
CA MET A 105 4.60 -0.37 -14.04
C MET A 105 4.71 -1.54 -15.01
N ILE A 106 4.50 -2.77 -14.56
CA ILE A 106 4.55 -3.97 -15.39
C ILE A 106 3.45 -3.97 -16.46
N ASP A 107 2.26 -3.46 -16.10
CA ASP A 107 1.08 -3.50 -16.94
C ASP A 107 0.98 -2.30 -17.90
N TYR A 108 1.49 -1.12 -17.49
CA TYR A 108 1.25 0.13 -18.21
C TYR A 108 2.50 0.83 -18.78
N ALA A 109 3.70 0.50 -18.31
CA ALA A 109 4.93 1.01 -18.92
C ALA A 109 5.32 0.18 -20.17
N SER A 110 6.20 0.73 -21.01
CA SER A 110 6.82 -0.11 -22.04
C SER A 110 7.59 -1.26 -21.38
N PRO A 111 7.70 -2.44 -22.05
CA PRO A 111 8.47 -3.56 -21.51
C PRO A 111 9.90 -3.19 -21.10
N GLU A 112 10.55 -2.32 -21.89
CA GLU A 112 11.92 -1.85 -21.65
C GLU A 112 11.99 -0.98 -20.39
N LEU A 113 11.02 -0.06 -20.23
CA LEU A 113 10.95 0.81 -19.05
C LEU A 113 10.67 0.00 -17.79
N ALA A 114 9.72 -0.93 -17.82
CA ALA A 114 9.41 -1.80 -16.70
C ALA A 114 10.64 -2.67 -16.32
N ALA A 115 11.32 -3.27 -17.30
CA ALA A 115 12.51 -4.09 -17.10
C ALA A 115 13.68 -3.29 -16.48
N ALA A 116 13.81 -2.00 -16.84
CA ALA A 116 14.86 -1.14 -16.30
C ALA A 116 14.58 -0.66 -14.87
N MET A 117 13.30 -0.40 -14.52
CA MET A 117 12.95 0.30 -13.29
C MET A 117 12.51 -0.65 -12.15
N VAL A 118 11.68 -1.65 -12.45
CA VAL A 118 11.09 -2.52 -11.40
C VAL A 118 12.12 -3.25 -10.55
N PRO A 119 13.26 -3.75 -11.08
CA PRO A 119 14.26 -4.44 -10.26
C PRO A 119 14.82 -3.59 -9.11
N ALA A 120 15.01 -2.28 -9.30
CA ALA A 120 15.50 -1.38 -8.25
C ALA A 120 14.49 -1.24 -7.10
N LEU A 121 13.19 -1.15 -7.42
CA LEU A 121 12.12 -1.15 -6.42
C LEU A 121 12.05 -2.48 -5.66
N LEU A 122 12.12 -3.63 -6.36
CA LEU A 122 12.08 -4.95 -5.72
C LEU A 122 13.27 -5.18 -4.80
N ARG A 123 14.45 -4.71 -5.20
CA ARG A 123 15.69 -4.85 -4.43
C ARG A 123 15.77 -3.90 -3.22
N GLY A 124 14.93 -2.86 -3.20
CA GLY A 124 14.97 -1.84 -2.14
C GLY A 124 16.05 -0.78 -2.34
N ASP A 125 16.52 -0.59 -3.56
CA ASP A 125 17.44 0.47 -3.94
C ASP A 125 16.68 1.78 -4.26
N GLU A 126 15.42 1.65 -4.66
CA GLU A 126 14.50 2.77 -4.87
C GLU A 126 13.23 2.61 -4.04
N THR A 127 12.67 3.74 -3.63
CA THR A 127 11.31 3.89 -3.12
C THR A 127 10.52 4.68 -4.15
N TRP A 128 9.28 4.29 -4.41
CA TRP A 128 8.38 4.99 -5.31
C TRP A 128 7.16 5.49 -4.55
N CYS A 129 6.58 6.58 -5.02
CA CYS A 129 5.36 7.16 -4.45
C CYS A 129 4.25 7.29 -5.50
N GLN A 130 3.07 7.68 -5.04
CA GLN A 130 1.84 7.79 -5.83
C GLN A 130 1.24 9.17 -5.67
N GLY A 131 1.30 9.99 -6.72
CA GLY A 131 0.80 11.36 -6.75
C GLY A 131 -0.60 11.44 -7.38
N PHE A 132 -1.66 11.13 -6.60
CA PHE A 132 -3.04 11.09 -7.09
C PHE A 132 -3.86 12.26 -6.56
N SER A 133 -4.09 12.30 -5.25
CA SER A 133 -4.94 13.31 -4.58
C SER A 133 -4.39 14.72 -4.69
N GLU A 134 -5.30 15.70 -4.71
CA GLU A 134 -5.00 17.13 -4.69
C GLU A 134 -5.79 17.81 -3.56
N PRO A 135 -5.44 19.03 -3.14
CA PRO A 135 -6.20 19.73 -2.10
C PRO A 135 -7.72 19.83 -2.37
N GLY A 136 -8.10 19.96 -3.64
CA GLY A 136 -9.50 19.99 -4.09
C GLY A 136 -10.03 18.68 -4.67
N SER A 137 -9.25 17.61 -4.72
CA SER A 137 -9.61 16.37 -5.44
C SER A 137 -9.07 15.14 -4.72
N GLY A 138 -9.83 14.64 -3.75
CA GLY A 138 -9.59 13.38 -3.05
C GLY A 138 -10.63 12.33 -3.47
N SER A 139 -11.78 12.27 -2.80
CA SER A 139 -12.87 11.33 -3.14
C SER A 139 -13.39 11.50 -4.57
N ASN A 140 -13.38 12.73 -5.09
CA ASN A 140 -13.68 13.02 -6.50
C ASN A 140 -12.36 13.13 -7.30
N LEU A 141 -11.63 12.04 -7.42
CA LEU A 141 -10.33 12.02 -8.12
C LEU A 141 -10.44 12.44 -9.59
N GLY A 142 -11.60 12.24 -10.24
CA GLY A 142 -11.85 12.66 -11.61
C GLY A 142 -11.78 14.18 -11.84
N SER A 143 -11.82 15.00 -10.78
CA SER A 143 -11.73 16.47 -10.84
C SER A 143 -10.30 17.00 -10.65
N LEU A 144 -9.27 16.15 -10.65
CA LEU A 144 -7.87 16.57 -10.51
C LEU A 144 -7.49 17.63 -11.54
N SER A 145 -6.62 18.57 -11.16
CA SER A 145 -6.25 19.77 -11.91
C SER A 145 -4.75 19.91 -12.19
N CYS A 146 -3.89 19.12 -11.54
CA CYS A 146 -2.45 19.07 -11.84
C CYS A 146 -2.26 18.77 -13.32
N ARG A 147 -1.74 19.74 -14.07
CA ARG A 147 -1.79 19.77 -15.52
C ARG A 147 -0.49 19.28 -16.14
N ALA A 148 -0.60 18.48 -17.21
CA ALA A 148 0.52 18.17 -18.09
C ALA A 148 0.23 18.73 -19.50
N VAL A 149 1.10 19.62 -19.97
CA VAL A 149 1.03 20.20 -21.30
C VAL A 149 2.03 19.52 -22.20
N ARG A 150 1.60 19.12 -23.39
CA ARG A 150 2.46 18.52 -24.41
C ARG A 150 3.37 19.60 -25.01
N THR A 151 4.67 19.30 -25.12
CA THR A 151 5.66 20.09 -25.83
C THR A 151 6.29 19.27 -26.97
N GLU A 152 7.32 19.76 -27.61
CA GLU A 152 8.07 18.97 -28.61
C GLU A 152 8.92 17.86 -27.96
N GLU A 153 9.39 18.06 -26.71
CA GLU A 153 10.33 17.18 -26.03
C GLU A 153 9.68 16.22 -25.03
N GLY A 154 8.43 16.48 -24.60
CA GLY A 154 7.77 15.72 -23.55
C GLY A 154 6.57 16.43 -22.98
N TRP A 155 6.30 16.17 -21.72
CA TRP A 155 5.29 16.83 -20.91
C TRP A 155 5.91 17.91 -20.03
N ARG A 156 5.18 19.02 -19.82
CA ARG A 156 5.44 20.01 -18.78
C ARG A 156 4.33 19.93 -17.74
N VAL A 157 4.72 19.58 -16.51
CA VAL A 157 3.78 19.34 -15.42
C VAL A 157 3.79 20.51 -14.47
N THR A 158 2.58 21.03 -14.17
CA THR A 158 2.38 22.11 -13.19
C THR A 158 1.16 21.83 -12.34
N GLY A 159 1.31 21.93 -11.01
CA GLY A 159 0.25 21.69 -10.05
C GLY A 159 0.75 21.21 -8.70
N GLN A 160 -0.16 20.66 -7.91
CA GLN A 160 0.13 20.18 -6.56
C GLN A 160 -0.54 18.83 -6.33
N LYS A 161 0.15 17.96 -5.59
CA LYS A 161 -0.41 16.74 -5.01
C LYS A 161 -0.33 16.82 -3.49
N VAL A 162 -1.25 16.13 -2.82
CA VAL A 162 -1.30 16.08 -1.35
C VAL A 162 -1.56 14.64 -0.89
N TRP A 163 -1.18 14.34 0.33
CA TRP A 163 -1.26 12.99 0.90
C TRP A 163 -0.44 11.95 0.12
N THR A 164 0.65 12.41 -0.51
CA THR A 164 1.58 11.54 -1.24
C THR A 164 2.48 10.83 -0.23
N SER A 165 2.21 9.53 -0.02
CA SER A 165 2.97 8.72 0.95
C SER A 165 4.43 8.60 0.55
N LEU A 166 5.35 8.86 1.50
CA LEU A 166 6.80 8.65 1.38
C LEU A 166 7.48 9.43 0.25
N ALA A 167 6.88 10.53 -0.23
CA ALA A 167 7.45 11.29 -1.34
C ALA A 167 8.84 11.85 -1.04
N GLN A 168 9.15 12.15 0.24
CA GLN A 168 10.47 12.60 0.69
C GLN A 168 11.57 11.55 0.57
N TYR A 169 11.20 10.26 0.46
CA TYR A 169 12.13 9.15 0.25
C TYR A 169 12.09 8.60 -1.18
N ALA A 170 11.13 9.07 -1.99
CA ALA A 170 10.87 8.47 -3.30
C ALA A 170 11.83 8.99 -4.38
N GLN A 171 12.36 8.09 -5.18
CA GLN A 171 13.09 8.40 -6.41
C GLN A 171 12.14 8.56 -7.59
N ARG A 172 10.93 7.96 -7.53
CA ARG A 172 9.96 7.95 -8.63
C ARG A 172 8.55 8.19 -8.12
N CYS A 173 7.70 8.76 -9.00
CA CYS A 173 6.30 9.00 -8.72
C CYS A 173 5.41 8.51 -9.87
N VAL A 174 4.44 7.64 -9.57
CA VAL A 174 3.30 7.39 -10.47
C VAL A 174 2.33 8.55 -10.29
N LEU A 175 2.22 9.41 -11.28
CA LEU A 175 1.56 10.70 -11.20
C LEU A 175 0.35 10.77 -12.13
N LEU A 176 -0.83 11.09 -11.61
CA LEU A 176 -2.00 11.41 -12.43
C LEU A 176 -2.04 12.91 -12.76
N THR A 177 -2.19 13.22 -14.05
CA THR A 177 -2.21 14.59 -14.55
C THR A 177 -3.40 14.84 -15.47
N ARG A 178 -3.81 16.10 -15.58
CA ARG A 178 -4.81 16.58 -16.52
C ARG A 178 -4.13 16.95 -17.86
N THR A 179 -4.40 16.19 -18.91
CA THR A 179 -3.95 16.50 -20.28
C THR A 179 -5.11 16.97 -21.15
N GLY A 180 -6.34 16.65 -20.80
CA GLY A 180 -7.57 17.13 -21.46
C GLY A 180 -8.16 18.35 -20.78
N THR A 181 -9.31 18.80 -21.29
CA THR A 181 -10.10 19.90 -20.69
C THR A 181 -10.84 19.42 -19.43
N PRO A 182 -11.28 20.32 -18.53
CA PRO A 182 -12.08 19.93 -17.37
C PRO A 182 -13.33 19.14 -17.74
N GLU A 183 -13.98 19.46 -18.86
CA GLU A 183 -15.21 18.81 -19.34
C GLU A 183 -14.98 17.35 -19.79
N SER A 184 -13.75 16.99 -20.12
CA SER A 184 -13.39 15.61 -20.46
C SER A 184 -13.45 14.67 -19.24
N ALA A 185 -13.57 15.22 -18.02
CA ALA A 185 -13.61 14.50 -16.75
C ALA A 185 -12.48 13.45 -16.67
N HIS A 186 -12.80 12.20 -16.34
CA HIS A 186 -11.81 11.13 -16.22
C HIS A 186 -11.11 10.76 -17.55
N ARG A 187 -11.71 11.06 -18.73
CA ARG A 187 -11.10 10.80 -20.04
C ARG A 187 -9.97 11.77 -20.41
N GLY A 188 -9.83 12.87 -19.67
CA GLY A 188 -8.74 13.83 -19.83
C GLY A 188 -7.58 13.64 -18.86
N ILE A 189 -7.46 12.46 -18.23
CA ILE A 189 -6.43 12.15 -17.26
C ILE A 189 -5.38 11.25 -17.92
N THR A 190 -4.09 11.58 -17.75
CA THR A 190 -2.97 10.77 -18.19
C THR A 190 -2.09 10.42 -17.01
N ALA A 191 -1.62 9.18 -16.94
CA ALA A 191 -0.66 8.74 -15.94
C ALA A 191 0.77 8.90 -16.46
N LEU A 192 1.65 9.45 -15.62
CA LEU A 192 3.06 9.66 -15.92
C LEU A 192 3.92 8.99 -14.85
N PHE A 193 5.16 8.65 -15.18
CA PHE A 193 6.17 8.16 -14.26
C PHE A 193 7.30 9.18 -14.16
N ALA A 194 7.24 10.02 -13.14
CA ALA A 194 8.17 11.15 -12.96
C ALA A 194 9.37 10.76 -12.08
N ASP A 195 10.54 11.29 -12.42
CA ASP A 195 11.73 11.23 -11.59
C ASP A 195 11.65 12.36 -10.55
N MET A 196 11.73 12.03 -9.26
CA MET A 196 11.47 12.96 -8.16
C MET A 196 12.59 13.98 -7.94
N ASP A 197 13.76 13.76 -8.52
CA ASP A 197 14.90 14.68 -8.53
C ASP A 197 14.85 15.69 -9.71
N THR A 198 13.79 15.63 -10.53
CA THR A 198 13.62 16.56 -11.66
C THR A 198 13.46 18.00 -11.14
N PRO A 199 14.20 18.98 -11.70
CA PRO A 199 14.06 20.39 -11.34
C PRO A 199 12.60 20.86 -11.44
N GLY A 200 12.15 21.63 -10.44
CA GLY A 200 10.78 22.12 -10.33
C GLY A 200 9.92 21.27 -9.40
N ILE A 201 10.40 20.13 -8.89
CA ILE A 201 9.68 19.34 -7.87
C ILE A 201 10.11 19.83 -6.47
N THR A 202 9.11 20.11 -5.63
CA THR A 202 9.30 20.42 -4.21
C THR A 202 8.43 19.52 -3.35
N VAL A 203 9.04 18.83 -2.40
CA VAL A 203 8.35 17.94 -1.45
C VAL A 203 8.32 18.59 -0.08
N ARG A 204 7.14 18.62 0.56
CA ARG A 204 6.94 19.12 1.93
C ARG A 204 6.22 18.08 2.76
N PRO A 205 6.88 17.49 3.76
CA PRO A 205 6.24 16.57 4.69
C PRO A 205 5.09 17.21 5.46
N ILE A 206 4.05 16.42 5.73
CA ILE A 206 2.88 16.80 6.51
C ILE A 206 2.96 16.08 7.85
N ARG A 207 3.09 16.83 8.94
CA ARG A 207 3.00 16.26 10.27
C ARG A 207 1.55 15.92 10.60
N THR A 208 1.27 14.65 10.76
CA THR A 208 -0.06 14.12 11.06
C THR A 208 -0.36 14.14 12.56
N MET A 209 -1.61 13.85 12.97
CA MET A 209 -2.00 13.85 14.38
C MET A 209 -1.28 12.79 15.22
N HIS A 210 -0.77 11.73 14.61
CA HIS A 210 0.03 10.70 15.28
C HIS A 210 1.54 11.03 15.33
N GLY A 211 1.93 12.22 14.85
CA GLY A 211 3.28 12.76 14.95
C GLY A 211 4.24 12.36 13.84
N VAL A 212 3.89 11.39 13.00
CA VAL A 212 4.74 10.90 11.90
C VAL A 212 4.49 11.72 10.62
N GLU A 213 5.55 11.96 9.86
CA GLU A 213 5.54 12.74 8.61
C GLU A 213 5.64 11.80 7.40
N GLU A 214 4.75 10.81 7.30
CA GLU A 214 4.76 9.85 6.19
C GLU A 214 4.10 10.36 4.91
N PHE A 215 3.25 11.40 5.03
CA PHE A 215 2.55 12.01 3.90
C PHE A 215 3.18 13.34 3.53
N CYS A 216 3.11 13.70 2.25
CA CYS A 216 3.67 14.94 1.73
C CYS A 216 2.68 15.71 0.86
N GLU A 217 2.89 17.02 0.82
CA GLU A 217 2.55 17.85 -0.33
C GLU A 217 3.69 17.77 -1.34
N VAL A 218 3.36 17.64 -2.62
CA VAL A 218 4.33 17.65 -3.73
C VAL A 218 3.91 18.70 -4.74
N PHE A 219 4.77 19.67 -4.95
CA PHE A 219 4.56 20.77 -5.90
C PHE A 219 5.35 20.50 -7.18
N PHE A 220 4.72 20.76 -8.30
CA PHE A 220 5.30 20.66 -9.64
C PHE A 220 5.25 22.05 -10.29
N ASP A 221 6.41 22.61 -10.59
CA ASP A 221 6.57 23.92 -11.26
C ASP A 221 7.30 23.73 -12.57
N ASP A 222 6.54 23.65 -13.67
CA ASP A 222 7.02 23.42 -15.03
C ASP A 222 7.97 22.21 -15.18
N VAL A 223 7.63 21.11 -14.51
CA VAL A 223 8.46 19.89 -14.46
C VAL A 223 8.46 19.15 -15.78
N ALA A 224 9.65 18.86 -16.31
CA ALA A 224 9.82 18.09 -17.55
C ALA A 224 9.67 16.59 -17.31
N VAL A 225 8.78 15.93 -18.06
CA VAL A 225 8.62 14.48 -18.06
C VAL A 225 8.66 13.96 -19.50
N PRO A 226 9.61 13.10 -19.87
CA PRO A 226 9.72 12.55 -21.24
C PRO A 226 8.47 11.76 -21.66
N PHE A 227 8.12 11.76 -22.95
CA PHE A 227 7.00 10.96 -23.45
C PHE A 227 7.14 9.46 -23.16
N ALA A 228 8.35 8.93 -23.17
CA ALA A 228 8.63 7.53 -22.83
C ALA A 228 8.27 7.16 -21.39
N ARG A 229 7.97 8.14 -20.54
CA ARG A 229 7.50 7.98 -19.16
C ARG A 229 5.98 8.07 -19.04
N THR A 230 5.24 8.09 -20.14
CA THR A 230 3.77 7.98 -20.11
C THR A 230 3.37 6.54 -19.81
N LEU A 231 2.49 6.33 -18.83
CA LEU A 231 1.96 5.03 -18.47
C LEU A 231 0.62 4.81 -19.18
N GLY A 232 0.54 3.78 -20.00
CA GLY A 232 -0.59 3.53 -20.88
C GLY A 232 -0.74 4.60 -21.96
N GLU A 233 -1.98 4.83 -22.39
CA GLU A 233 -2.31 5.79 -23.44
C GLU A 233 -2.55 7.19 -22.87
N VAL A 234 -2.33 8.21 -23.68
CA VAL A 234 -2.71 9.60 -23.36
C VAL A 234 -4.23 9.67 -23.22
N GLY A 235 -4.71 10.20 -22.08
CA GLY A 235 -6.13 10.17 -21.73
C GLY A 235 -6.59 8.88 -21.06
N GLY A 236 -5.74 7.85 -20.99
CA GLY A 236 -6.02 6.54 -20.35
C GLY A 236 -5.67 6.45 -18.87
N GLY A 237 -5.23 7.54 -18.24
CA GLY A 237 -4.75 7.52 -16.84
C GLY A 237 -5.82 7.12 -15.82
N TRP A 238 -7.10 7.28 -16.16
CA TRP A 238 -8.18 6.77 -15.30
C TRP A 238 -8.19 5.25 -15.21
N SER A 239 -7.96 4.55 -16.32
CA SER A 239 -7.83 3.08 -16.33
C SER A 239 -6.64 2.64 -15.49
N VAL A 240 -5.49 3.32 -15.63
CA VAL A 240 -4.30 3.06 -14.79
C VAL A 240 -4.64 3.18 -13.30
N ALA A 241 -5.37 4.24 -12.90
CA ALA A 241 -5.77 4.41 -11.51
C ALA A 241 -6.76 3.33 -11.04
N MET A 242 -7.73 2.96 -11.88
CA MET A 242 -8.74 1.94 -11.53
C MET A 242 -8.14 0.53 -11.43
N ASP A 243 -7.11 0.21 -12.17
CA ASP A 243 -6.41 -1.09 -12.11
C ASP A 243 -5.35 -1.13 -11.00
N LEU A 244 -4.83 0.04 -10.57
CA LEU A 244 -3.94 0.14 -9.41
C LEU A 244 -4.69 -0.11 -8.09
N LEU A 245 -5.91 0.42 -7.94
CA LEU A 245 -6.68 0.33 -6.70
C LEU A 245 -6.99 -1.11 -6.24
N PRO A 246 -7.27 -2.10 -7.10
CA PRO A 246 -7.38 -3.50 -6.72
C PRO A 246 -6.11 -4.08 -6.10
N TYR A 247 -4.91 -3.70 -6.58
CA TYR A 247 -3.65 -4.12 -5.95
C TYR A 247 -3.50 -3.58 -4.54
N GLU A 248 -3.87 -2.31 -4.31
CA GLU A 248 -3.92 -1.70 -2.98
C GLU A 248 -4.90 -2.44 -2.05
N ARG A 249 -6.01 -2.96 -2.61
CA ARG A 249 -7.09 -3.65 -1.86
C ARG A 249 -6.97 -5.18 -1.84
N SER A 250 -5.83 -5.75 -2.22
CA SER A 250 -5.58 -7.20 -2.22
C SER A 250 -4.38 -7.56 -1.34
N THR A 251 -3.18 -7.58 -1.92
CA THR A 251 -1.95 -7.98 -1.21
C THR A 251 -1.67 -7.08 0.01
N SER A 252 -1.87 -5.77 -0.12
CA SER A 252 -1.69 -4.83 0.99
C SER A 252 -2.63 -5.11 2.15
N LEU A 253 -3.89 -5.47 1.88
CA LEU A 253 -4.86 -5.81 2.92
C LEU A 253 -4.54 -7.15 3.61
N TRP A 254 -3.96 -8.11 2.89
CA TRP A 254 -3.48 -9.34 3.50
C TRP A 254 -2.38 -9.05 4.54
N HIS A 255 -1.38 -8.22 4.18
CA HIS A 255 -0.33 -7.82 5.10
C HIS A 255 -0.88 -7.03 6.30
N ARG A 256 -1.86 -6.14 6.05
CA ARG A 256 -2.51 -5.36 7.12
C ARG A 256 -3.30 -6.26 8.08
N ALA A 257 -3.98 -7.31 7.59
CA ALA A 257 -4.65 -8.28 8.43
C ALA A 257 -3.67 -9.05 9.34
N ALA A 258 -2.51 -9.45 8.82
CA ALA A 258 -1.46 -10.10 9.60
C ALA A 258 -0.89 -9.16 10.68
N TYR A 259 -0.69 -7.89 10.33
CA TYR A 259 -0.26 -6.86 11.28
C TYR A 259 -1.26 -6.67 12.43
N LEU A 260 -2.55 -6.50 12.11
CA LEU A 260 -3.59 -6.34 13.13
C LEU A 260 -3.71 -7.55 14.05
N GLN A 261 -3.53 -8.76 13.52
CA GLN A 261 -3.49 -9.96 14.33
C GLN A 261 -2.32 -9.97 15.32
N ARG A 262 -1.12 -9.56 14.86
CA ARG A 262 0.05 -9.39 15.73
C ARG A 262 -0.20 -8.33 16.80
N ARG A 263 -0.85 -7.21 16.46
CA ARG A 263 -1.16 -6.15 17.43
C ARG A 263 -2.20 -6.59 18.46
N LEU A 264 -3.22 -7.34 18.05
CA LEU A 264 -4.17 -7.93 18.97
C LEU A 264 -3.48 -8.92 19.93
N GLN A 265 -2.56 -9.76 19.44
CA GLN A 265 -1.77 -10.64 20.30
C GLN A 265 -0.91 -9.83 21.28
N GLY A 266 -0.25 -8.75 20.80
CA GLY A 266 0.52 -7.85 21.67
C GLY A 266 -0.33 -7.20 22.77
N LEU A 267 -1.59 -6.88 22.50
CA LEU A 267 -2.52 -6.41 23.53
C LEU A 267 -2.81 -7.52 24.57
N LEU A 268 -3.04 -8.76 24.11
CA LEU A 268 -3.28 -9.90 25.03
C LEU A 268 -2.10 -10.15 25.94
N ASP A 269 -0.87 -9.98 25.43
CA ASP A 269 0.37 -10.18 26.18
C ASP A 269 0.63 -9.02 27.17
N ALA A 270 0.24 -7.78 26.84
CA ALA A 270 0.47 -6.59 27.65
C ALA A 270 -0.65 -6.33 28.67
N ALA A 271 -1.87 -6.80 28.43
CA ALA A 271 -3.02 -6.45 29.24
C ALA A 271 -2.96 -7.10 30.64
N PRO A 272 -3.29 -6.35 31.72
CA PRO A 272 -3.45 -6.92 33.04
C PRO A 272 -4.52 -8.02 33.05
N ALA A 273 -4.35 -9.01 33.92
CA ALA A 273 -5.30 -10.11 34.04
C ALA A 273 -6.72 -9.58 34.34
N GLY A 274 -7.70 -9.95 33.50
CA GLY A 274 -9.09 -9.52 33.62
C GLY A 274 -9.40 -8.10 33.14
N ALA A 275 -8.44 -7.39 32.54
CA ALA A 275 -8.66 -6.03 32.02
C ALA A 275 -9.46 -6.01 30.71
N ILE A 276 -9.39 -7.08 29.92
CA ILE A 276 -10.11 -7.17 28.65
C ILE A 276 -11.50 -7.76 28.88
N ASP A 277 -12.53 -7.07 28.39
CA ASP A 277 -13.88 -7.63 28.32
C ASP A 277 -13.93 -8.81 27.32
N PRO A 278 -14.25 -10.03 27.74
CA PRO A 278 -14.27 -11.20 26.85
C PRO A 278 -15.28 -11.07 25.70
N ALA A 279 -16.39 -10.37 25.89
CA ALA A 279 -17.38 -10.16 24.83
C ALA A 279 -16.82 -9.24 23.74
N ARG A 280 -16.21 -8.12 24.12
CA ARG A 280 -15.54 -7.20 23.18
C ARG A 280 -14.37 -7.87 22.45
N LEU A 281 -13.56 -8.65 23.17
CA LEU A 281 -12.49 -9.42 22.54
C LEU A 281 -13.05 -10.41 21.50
N GLY A 282 -14.16 -11.09 21.81
CA GLY A 282 -14.83 -11.98 20.87
C GLY A 282 -15.30 -11.28 19.61
N GLU A 283 -15.94 -10.11 19.73
CA GLU A 283 -16.38 -9.28 18.59
C GLU A 283 -15.22 -8.84 17.72
N VAL A 284 -14.15 -8.29 18.32
CA VAL A 284 -12.95 -7.82 17.58
C VAL A 284 -12.26 -8.98 16.88
N THR A 285 -12.13 -10.11 17.55
CA THR A 285 -11.54 -11.33 17.00
C THR A 285 -12.35 -11.82 15.79
N GLN A 286 -13.68 -11.85 15.87
CA GLN A 286 -14.54 -12.25 14.76
C GLN A 286 -14.40 -11.30 13.55
N LEU A 287 -14.37 -9.98 13.78
CA LEU A 287 -14.16 -8.99 12.73
C LEU A 287 -12.80 -9.19 12.04
N LEU A 288 -11.76 -9.36 12.82
CA LEU A 288 -10.40 -9.56 12.29
C LEU A 288 -10.27 -10.87 11.49
N TYR A 289 -10.85 -11.96 11.98
CA TYR A 289 -10.89 -13.23 11.24
C TYR A 289 -11.67 -13.11 9.93
N SER A 290 -12.82 -12.42 9.95
CA SER A 290 -13.63 -12.17 8.75
C SER A 290 -12.85 -11.35 7.72
N PHE A 291 -12.18 -10.28 8.15
CA PHE A 291 -11.32 -9.47 7.30
C PHE A 291 -10.16 -10.30 6.72
N ARG A 292 -9.46 -11.09 7.55
CA ARG A 292 -8.35 -11.94 7.11
C ARG A 292 -8.81 -13.00 6.10
N ALA A 293 -9.91 -13.68 6.37
CA ALA A 293 -10.46 -14.71 5.45
C ALA A 293 -10.83 -14.08 4.10
N ARG A 294 -11.44 -12.90 4.13
CA ARG A 294 -11.86 -12.18 2.93
C ARG A 294 -10.65 -11.69 2.11
N SER A 295 -9.65 -11.04 2.74
CA SER A 295 -8.46 -10.56 2.04
C SER A 295 -7.67 -11.70 1.40
N ARG A 296 -7.60 -12.87 2.06
CA ARG A 296 -6.99 -14.09 1.49
C ARG A 296 -7.77 -14.61 0.28
N ALA A 297 -9.09 -14.68 0.37
CA ALA A 297 -9.92 -15.10 -0.76
C ALA A 297 -9.75 -14.18 -1.97
N THR A 298 -9.71 -12.86 -1.76
CA THR A 298 -9.45 -11.86 -2.80
C THR A 298 -8.08 -12.05 -3.44
N GLN A 299 -7.04 -12.29 -2.64
CA GLN A 299 -5.69 -12.55 -3.14
C GLN A 299 -5.59 -13.86 -3.93
N HIS A 300 -6.28 -14.92 -3.50
CA HIS A 300 -6.34 -16.18 -4.26
C HIS A 300 -7.01 -16.00 -5.62
N ARG A 301 -8.11 -15.24 -5.69
CA ARG A 301 -8.76 -14.91 -6.96
C ARG A 301 -7.83 -14.15 -7.90
N MET A 302 -7.11 -13.15 -7.38
CA MET A 302 -6.11 -12.40 -8.16
C MET A 302 -4.99 -13.32 -8.66
N ALA A 303 -4.50 -14.23 -7.82
CA ALA A 303 -3.46 -15.19 -8.18
C ALA A 303 -3.91 -16.20 -9.25
N ASN A 304 -5.22 -16.48 -9.34
CA ASN A 304 -5.83 -17.27 -10.39
C ASN A 304 -6.07 -16.49 -11.70
N GLY A 305 -5.67 -15.22 -11.77
CA GLY A 305 -5.85 -14.38 -12.96
C GLY A 305 -7.25 -13.78 -13.09
N GLU A 306 -8.06 -13.82 -12.02
CA GLU A 306 -9.36 -13.16 -12.04
C GLU A 306 -9.17 -11.63 -11.97
N HIS A 307 -9.92 -10.91 -12.80
CA HIS A 307 -9.99 -9.47 -12.73
C HIS A 307 -10.80 -9.07 -11.49
N LEU A 308 -10.17 -8.33 -10.57
CA LEU A 308 -10.84 -7.86 -9.36
C LEU A 308 -11.67 -6.62 -9.65
N GLY A 309 -12.93 -6.67 -9.27
CA GLY A 309 -13.92 -5.62 -9.52
C GLY A 309 -14.31 -4.84 -8.27
N PRO A 310 -15.54 -4.30 -8.27
CA PRO A 310 -16.05 -3.48 -7.17
C PRO A 310 -16.17 -4.23 -5.83
N GLU A 311 -16.13 -5.55 -5.82
CA GLU A 311 -16.15 -6.38 -4.60
C GLU A 311 -14.96 -6.14 -3.68
N THR A 312 -13.82 -5.62 -4.19
CA THR A 312 -12.68 -5.19 -3.35
C THR A 312 -13.02 -4.03 -2.41
N SER A 313 -14.12 -3.31 -2.70
CA SER A 313 -14.66 -2.31 -1.78
C SER A 313 -15.15 -2.92 -0.45
N ILE A 314 -15.62 -4.17 -0.45
CA ILE A 314 -15.98 -4.89 0.77
C ILE A 314 -14.75 -5.10 1.65
N ASP A 315 -13.62 -5.48 1.04
CA ASP A 315 -12.36 -5.71 1.75
C ASP A 315 -11.88 -4.43 2.45
N LYS A 316 -12.02 -3.28 1.79
CA LYS A 316 -11.67 -1.97 2.38
C LYS A 316 -12.58 -1.56 3.52
N VAL A 317 -13.89 -1.82 3.44
CA VAL A 317 -14.83 -1.57 4.56
C VAL A 317 -14.49 -2.45 5.75
N LEU A 318 -14.20 -3.75 5.52
CA LEU A 318 -13.80 -4.68 6.57
C LEU A 318 -12.47 -4.28 7.21
N LEU A 319 -11.47 -3.86 6.42
CA LEU A 319 -10.21 -3.32 6.94
C LEU A 319 -10.47 -2.20 7.94
N ALA A 320 -11.17 -1.15 7.51
CA ALA A 320 -11.38 0.04 8.34
C ALA A 320 -12.13 -0.29 9.63
N THR A 321 -13.13 -1.18 9.55
CA THR A 321 -13.91 -1.63 10.71
C THR A 321 -13.05 -2.45 11.66
N ALA A 322 -12.28 -3.42 11.17
CA ALA A 322 -11.44 -4.28 11.99
C ALA A 322 -10.28 -3.52 12.63
N GLU A 323 -9.63 -2.64 11.86
CA GLU A 323 -8.50 -1.84 12.35
C GLU A 323 -8.93 -0.90 13.49
N GLN A 324 -10.02 -0.15 13.31
CA GLN A 324 -10.53 0.72 14.36
C GLN A 324 -10.98 -0.09 15.57
N ALA A 325 -11.66 -1.23 15.39
CA ALA A 325 -12.10 -2.07 16.50
C ALA A 325 -10.92 -2.64 17.32
N VAL A 326 -9.82 -3.03 16.68
CA VAL A 326 -8.61 -3.50 17.38
C VAL A 326 -8.02 -2.37 18.24
N PHE A 327 -7.84 -1.18 17.67
CA PHE A 327 -7.22 -0.08 18.41
C PHE A 327 -8.17 0.62 19.38
N ASP A 328 -9.48 0.54 19.20
CA ASP A 328 -10.45 0.94 20.22
C ASP A 328 -10.37 -0.01 21.44
N LEU A 329 -10.27 -1.33 21.21
CA LEU A 329 -10.04 -2.28 22.28
C LEU A 329 -8.72 -2.04 23.03
N VAL A 330 -7.65 -1.64 22.30
CA VAL A 330 -6.38 -1.21 22.93
C VAL A 330 -6.60 0.00 23.82
N ALA A 331 -7.26 1.05 23.32
CA ALA A 331 -7.49 2.27 24.09
C ALA A 331 -8.40 2.05 25.31
N ASP A 332 -9.39 1.16 25.20
CA ASP A 332 -10.28 0.79 26.31
C ASP A 332 -9.51 -0.01 27.39
N THR A 333 -8.58 -0.89 26.97
CA THR A 333 -7.84 -1.78 27.88
C THR A 333 -6.63 -1.12 28.52
N LEU A 334 -5.86 -0.38 27.72
CA LEU A 334 -4.60 0.30 28.10
C LEU A 334 -4.79 1.82 28.11
N THR A 335 -5.87 2.30 28.72
CA THR A 335 -6.26 3.73 28.69
C THR A 335 -5.17 4.65 29.23
N ALA A 336 -4.53 4.28 30.33
CA ALA A 336 -3.48 5.10 30.95
C ALA A 336 -2.22 5.16 30.07
N GLU A 337 -1.81 4.03 29.53
CA GLU A 337 -0.65 3.87 28.65
C GLU A 337 -0.86 4.65 27.36
N VAL A 338 -2.02 4.48 26.71
CA VAL A 338 -2.35 5.20 25.46
C VAL A 338 -2.45 6.71 25.68
N THR A 339 -2.95 7.15 26.85
CA THR A 339 -3.22 8.57 27.09
C THR A 339 -2.02 9.31 27.69
N LEU A 340 -1.34 8.72 28.66
CA LEU A 340 -0.35 9.37 29.51
C LEU A 340 1.03 8.70 29.51
N GLY A 341 1.14 7.46 29.00
CA GLY A 341 2.41 6.74 29.01
C GLY A 341 3.48 7.45 28.17
N ASP A 342 4.71 7.46 28.64
CA ASP A 342 5.88 8.11 28.05
C ASP A 342 7.00 7.13 27.63
N ASP A 343 6.75 5.82 27.81
CA ASP A 343 7.61 4.75 27.33
C ASP A 343 7.36 4.43 25.85
N PRO A 344 8.32 3.76 25.17
CA PRO A 344 8.22 3.47 23.72
C PRO A 344 7.01 2.62 23.33
N ASP A 345 6.55 1.70 24.20
CA ASP A 345 5.39 0.85 23.89
C ASP A 345 4.08 1.65 23.99
N SER A 346 3.96 2.50 24.99
CA SER A 346 2.84 3.43 25.17
C SER A 346 2.77 4.44 23.99
N GLU A 347 3.91 5.00 23.58
CA GLU A 347 3.98 5.88 22.42
C GLU A 347 3.53 5.14 21.14
N ARG A 348 3.96 3.91 20.96
CA ARG A 348 3.55 3.07 19.84
C ARG A 348 2.03 2.82 19.83
N TRP A 349 1.44 2.42 20.95
CA TRP A 349 0.00 2.21 21.06
C TRP A 349 -0.80 3.47 20.72
N ARG A 350 -0.36 4.60 21.22
CA ARG A 350 -0.96 5.92 20.94
C ARG A 350 -0.86 6.27 19.45
N THR A 351 0.31 6.12 18.86
CA THR A 351 0.56 6.39 17.44
C THR A 351 -0.34 5.54 16.55
N GLU A 352 -0.43 4.25 16.82
CA GLU A 352 -1.28 3.31 16.07
C GLU A 352 -2.77 3.58 16.25
N PHE A 353 -3.22 3.91 17.48
CA PHE A 353 -4.59 4.32 17.73
C PHE A 353 -4.97 5.54 16.92
N LEU A 354 -4.14 6.57 16.92
CA LEU A 354 -4.36 7.80 16.15
C LEU A 354 -4.34 7.54 14.64
N TYR A 355 -3.40 6.73 14.16
CA TYR A 355 -3.30 6.34 12.75
C TYR A 355 -4.52 5.57 12.28
N SER A 356 -5.08 4.67 13.10
CA SER A 356 -6.22 3.84 12.74
C SER A 356 -7.47 4.66 12.35
N ARG A 357 -7.56 5.93 12.79
CA ARG A 357 -8.65 6.84 12.39
C ARG A 357 -8.63 7.11 10.88
N ALA A 358 -7.44 7.14 10.27
CA ALA A 358 -7.30 7.32 8.83
C ALA A 358 -7.77 6.10 8.00
N ALA A 359 -7.92 4.93 8.60
CA ALA A 359 -8.37 3.71 7.91
C ALA A 359 -9.74 3.88 7.23
N SER A 360 -10.61 4.74 7.76
CA SER A 360 -11.91 5.07 7.15
C SER A 360 -11.81 6.10 6.00
N ILE A 361 -10.63 6.68 5.75
CA ILE A 361 -10.43 7.80 4.83
C ILE A 361 -9.53 7.41 3.65
N TYR A 362 -8.32 6.91 3.91
CA TYR A 362 -7.34 6.58 2.86
C TYR A 362 -7.81 5.41 1.97
N GLY A 363 -7.25 5.27 0.77
CA GLY A 363 -7.61 4.21 -0.19
C GLY A 363 -9.07 4.29 -0.67
N GLY A 364 -9.69 5.47 -0.57
CA GLY A 364 -11.11 5.75 -0.78
C GLY A 364 -11.93 5.61 0.50
N SER A 365 -12.65 6.68 0.88
CA SER A 365 -13.42 6.71 2.13
C SER A 365 -14.46 5.59 2.20
N ILE A 366 -14.85 5.19 3.44
CA ILE A 366 -15.87 4.16 3.66
C ILE A 366 -17.18 4.50 2.93
N GLU A 367 -17.56 5.78 2.86
CA GLU A 367 -18.76 6.26 2.16
C GLU A 367 -18.65 5.98 0.66
N ILE A 368 -17.49 6.28 0.05
CA ILE A 368 -17.24 5.97 -1.36
C ILE A 368 -17.27 4.45 -1.60
N GLN A 369 -16.68 3.65 -0.70
CA GLN A 369 -16.71 2.19 -0.84
C GLN A 369 -18.14 1.65 -0.73
N ARG A 370 -18.94 2.13 0.24
CA ARG A 370 -20.36 1.76 0.37
C ARG A 370 -21.17 2.17 -0.86
N ASN A 371 -20.92 3.35 -1.44
CA ASN A 371 -21.55 3.76 -2.68
C ASN A 371 -21.19 2.84 -3.86
N ILE A 372 -19.93 2.41 -3.97
CA ILE A 372 -19.51 1.43 -4.99
C ILE A 372 -20.24 0.11 -4.79
N ILE A 373 -20.30 -0.40 -3.55
CA ILE A 373 -21.03 -1.62 -3.21
C ILE A 373 -22.51 -1.49 -3.59
N ALA A 374 -23.17 -0.43 -3.14
CA ALA A 374 -24.59 -0.19 -3.38
C ALA A 374 -24.92 -0.14 -4.88
N ARG A 375 -24.11 0.61 -5.66
CA ARG A 375 -24.40 0.87 -7.08
C ARG A 375 -23.97 -0.27 -8.00
N ARG A 376 -22.80 -0.89 -7.72
CA ARG A 376 -22.17 -1.83 -8.66
C ARG A 376 -22.31 -3.29 -8.26
N LEU A 377 -22.57 -3.60 -7.00
CA LEU A 377 -22.77 -4.97 -6.52
C LEU A 377 -24.25 -5.27 -6.22
N LEU A 378 -24.98 -4.31 -5.63
CA LEU A 378 -26.34 -4.51 -5.20
C LEU A 378 -27.38 -3.89 -6.15
N ASP A 379 -26.94 -3.11 -7.16
CA ASP A 379 -27.77 -2.43 -8.15
C ASP A 379 -28.91 -1.60 -7.52
N LEU A 380 -28.60 -0.90 -6.42
CA LEU A 380 -29.57 -0.08 -5.69
C LEU A 380 -29.85 1.29 -6.35
N GLY A 381 -29.33 1.50 -7.56
CA GLY A 381 -29.53 2.74 -8.33
C GLY A 381 -28.57 3.87 -7.93
N ASN A 382 -28.69 5.00 -8.61
CA ASN A 382 -27.98 6.22 -8.28
C ASN A 382 -28.85 7.10 -7.41
N ASP A 383 -28.30 7.70 -6.34
CA ASP A 383 -28.97 8.80 -5.65
C ASP A 383 -29.30 9.90 -6.66
N ARG A 384 -30.55 10.33 -6.68
CA ARG A 384 -31.05 11.42 -7.53
C ARG A 384 -30.65 12.76 -6.96
#